data_da6273faf8da48cedcfa8ded9d409e7c
#
_entry.id   da6273faf8da48cedcfa8ded9d409e7c
#
_cell.length_a   1.000
_cell.length_b   1.000
_cell.length_c   1.000
_cell.angle_alpha   90.00
_cell.angle_beta   90.00
_cell.angle_gamma   90.00
#
_symmetry.space_group_name_H-M   'P 1'
#
loop_
_entity.id
_entity.type
_entity.pdbx_description
1 polymer ?
#
loop_
_entity_poly.entity_id
_entity_poly.type
_entity_poly.pdbx_seq_one_letter_code
_entity_poly.pdbx_strand_id
1 'polypeptide(L)'
;MQFRQKKQDKGESLTKSDLLPILLTPLMSGKLTLLERFLKGFRILKAAEATMERETLMQLQSLLYVFAGKFLDRNDLEKVKEVISMTILGEMLMNDGIKKGIKEGIREGMEQGEQKVNRLIQLLIENSRTDEISRAVTDRQFQEQLFKEFSL
;
A
#
# COMPACT_ATOMS: atom_id res chain seq x y z
N MET A 1 -17.17 -12.74 -23.37
CA MET A 1 -17.24 -11.48 -22.61
C MET A 1 -18.54 -10.69 -22.81
N GLN A 2 -19.06 -10.57 -24.01
CA GLN A 2 -20.36 -9.89 -24.29
C GLN A 2 -21.54 -10.45 -23.47
N PHE A 3 -21.63 -11.76 -23.26
CA PHE A 3 -22.74 -12.39 -22.53
C PHE A 3 -22.80 -12.00 -21.04
N ARG A 4 -21.63 -11.80 -20.39
CA ARG A 4 -21.54 -11.45 -18.97
C ARG A 4 -21.75 -9.97 -18.71
N GLN A 5 -21.29 -9.12 -19.61
CA GLN A 5 -21.59 -7.70 -19.59
C GLN A 5 -23.10 -7.46 -19.77
N LYS A 6 -23.78 -8.24 -20.65
CA LYS A 6 -25.24 -8.22 -20.78
C LYS A 6 -25.99 -8.66 -19.53
N LYS A 7 -25.43 -9.58 -18.71
CA LYS A 7 -26.01 -9.95 -17.41
C LYS A 7 -25.93 -8.80 -16.41
N GLN A 8 -24.77 -8.14 -16.33
CA GLN A 8 -24.56 -6.99 -15.44
C GLN A 8 -25.41 -5.78 -15.84
N ASP A 9 -25.51 -5.51 -17.15
CA ASP A 9 -26.38 -4.45 -17.71
C ASP A 9 -27.88 -4.71 -17.43
N LYS A 10 -28.25 -5.98 -17.14
CA LYS A 10 -29.60 -6.39 -16.73
C LYS A 10 -29.81 -6.48 -15.21
N GLY A 11 -28.82 -6.11 -14.40
CA GLY A 11 -28.90 -6.18 -12.95
C GLY A 11 -28.86 -7.62 -12.38
N GLU A 12 -28.46 -8.62 -13.18
CA GLU A 12 -28.29 -10.00 -12.74
C GLU A 12 -26.98 -10.16 -11.96
N SER A 13 -27.03 -10.76 -10.77
CA SER A 13 -25.84 -11.01 -9.95
C SER A 13 -24.88 -12.02 -10.60
N LEU A 14 -23.58 -11.78 -10.48
CA LEU A 14 -22.55 -12.72 -10.93
C LEU A 14 -22.55 -13.95 -10.00
N THR A 15 -22.52 -15.13 -10.61
CA THR A 15 -22.44 -16.41 -9.90
C THR A 15 -21.00 -16.93 -9.85
N LYS A 16 -20.71 -17.87 -8.93
CA LYS A 16 -19.38 -18.50 -8.85
C LYS A 16 -18.89 -19.08 -10.18
N SER A 17 -19.79 -19.59 -11.03
CA SER A 17 -19.46 -20.10 -12.37
C SER A 17 -19.02 -19.00 -13.36
N ASP A 18 -19.34 -17.75 -13.10
CA ASP A 18 -18.93 -16.61 -13.94
C ASP A 18 -17.53 -16.11 -13.62
N LEU A 19 -16.97 -16.49 -12.44
CA LEU A 19 -15.72 -15.94 -11.92
C LEU A 19 -14.49 -16.42 -12.68
N LEU A 20 -14.36 -17.73 -12.89
CA LEU A 20 -13.19 -18.31 -13.57
C LEU A 20 -13.01 -17.76 -14.99
N PRO A 21 -14.06 -17.67 -15.82
CA PRO A 21 -13.96 -17.01 -17.11
C PRO A 21 -13.60 -15.53 -17.05
N ILE A 22 -13.99 -14.78 -16.01
CA ILE A 22 -13.57 -13.37 -15.85
C ILE A 22 -12.05 -13.31 -15.66
N LEU A 23 -11.48 -14.17 -14.83
CA LEU A 23 -10.03 -14.27 -14.61
C LEU A 23 -9.27 -14.67 -15.87
N LEU A 24 -9.80 -15.59 -16.66
CA LEU A 24 -9.14 -16.10 -17.85
C LEU A 24 -9.35 -15.21 -19.08
N THR A 25 -10.37 -14.34 -19.08
CA THR A 25 -10.69 -13.46 -20.21
C THR A 25 -9.50 -12.62 -20.71
N PRO A 26 -8.64 -12.03 -19.84
CA PRO A 26 -7.48 -11.27 -20.32
C PRO A 26 -6.49 -12.13 -21.11
N LEU A 27 -6.45 -13.44 -20.85
CA LEU A 27 -5.53 -14.38 -21.50
C LEU A 27 -6.11 -14.98 -22.80
N MET A 28 -7.41 -14.77 -23.06
CA MET A 28 -8.05 -15.29 -24.28
C MET A 28 -7.82 -14.34 -25.45
N SER A 29 -7.73 -14.88 -26.67
CA SER A 29 -7.65 -14.08 -27.90
C SER A 29 -8.94 -13.28 -28.13
N GLY A 30 -8.82 -12.10 -28.74
CA GLY A 30 -9.97 -11.23 -29.04
C GLY A 30 -9.55 -9.92 -29.73
N LYS A 31 -10.54 -9.08 -30.06
CA LYS A 31 -10.32 -7.79 -30.73
C LYS A 31 -9.70 -6.71 -29.83
N LEU A 32 -9.83 -6.86 -28.51
CA LEU A 32 -9.29 -5.91 -27.53
C LEU A 32 -7.81 -6.20 -27.27
N THR A 33 -7.03 -5.16 -27.00
CA THR A 33 -5.65 -5.29 -26.54
C THR A 33 -5.59 -6.03 -25.20
N LEU A 34 -4.44 -6.53 -24.84
CA LEU A 34 -4.25 -7.23 -23.56
C LEU A 34 -4.59 -6.30 -22.38
N LEU A 35 -4.11 -5.07 -22.40
CA LEU A 35 -4.43 -4.04 -21.40
C LEU A 35 -5.95 -3.81 -21.28
N GLU A 36 -6.63 -3.57 -22.37
CA GLU A 36 -8.07 -3.33 -22.36
C GLU A 36 -8.86 -4.50 -21.76
N ARG A 37 -8.40 -5.72 -21.99
CA ARG A 37 -9.01 -6.92 -21.38
C ARG A 37 -8.81 -6.98 -19.87
N PHE A 38 -7.63 -6.62 -19.36
CA PHE A 38 -7.39 -6.51 -17.93
C PHE A 38 -8.23 -5.41 -17.29
N LEU A 39 -8.23 -4.20 -17.87
CA LEU A 39 -9.03 -3.07 -17.38
C LEU A 39 -10.52 -3.41 -17.34
N LYS A 40 -11.01 -4.11 -18.34
CA LYS A 40 -12.40 -4.58 -18.39
C LYS A 40 -12.69 -5.62 -17.31
N GLY A 41 -11.77 -6.55 -17.05
CA GLY A 41 -11.86 -7.51 -15.95
C GLY A 41 -12.00 -6.82 -14.59
N PHE A 42 -11.14 -5.85 -14.30
CA PHE A 42 -11.20 -5.08 -13.05
C PHE A 42 -12.50 -4.28 -12.92
N ARG A 43 -12.99 -3.65 -13.99
CA ARG A 43 -14.26 -2.92 -13.97
C ARG A 43 -15.45 -3.84 -13.67
N ILE A 44 -15.46 -5.07 -14.23
CA ILE A 44 -16.49 -6.06 -13.93
C ILE A 44 -16.44 -6.48 -12.45
N LEU A 45 -15.25 -6.75 -11.93
CA LEU A 45 -15.09 -7.09 -10.50
C LEU A 45 -15.46 -5.91 -9.58
N LYS A 46 -15.13 -4.68 -9.97
CA LYS A 46 -15.56 -3.47 -9.24
C LYS A 46 -17.09 -3.36 -9.18
N ALA A 47 -17.78 -3.53 -10.30
CA ALA A 47 -19.24 -3.49 -10.34
C ALA A 47 -19.89 -4.63 -9.53
N ALA A 48 -19.19 -5.75 -9.31
CA ALA A 48 -19.66 -6.86 -8.49
C ALA A 48 -19.52 -6.61 -6.96
N GLU A 49 -18.87 -5.53 -6.52
CA GLU A 49 -18.68 -5.21 -5.09
C GLU A 49 -20.01 -5.06 -4.32
N ALA A 50 -21.10 -4.70 -5.00
CA ALA A 50 -22.42 -4.56 -4.38
C ALA A 50 -23.14 -5.90 -4.17
N THR A 51 -22.74 -6.97 -4.84
CA THR A 51 -23.51 -8.24 -4.91
C THR A 51 -22.70 -9.48 -4.53
N MET A 52 -21.40 -9.34 -4.35
CA MET A 52 -20.48 -10.45 -4.07
C MET A 52 -19.78 -10.27 -2.73
N GLU A 53 -19.46 -11.38 -2.09
CA GLU A 53 -18.71 -11.41 -0.83
C GLU A 53 -17.33 -10.74 -0.99
N ARG A 54 -16.99 -9.88 -0.03
CA ARG A 54 -15.77 -9.05 -0.03
C ARG A 54 -14.50 -9.90 -0.18
N GLU A 55 -14.41 -11.02 0.54
CA GLU A 55 -13.23 -11.88 0.52
C GLU A 55 -13.04 -12.53 -0.86
N THR A 56 -14.10 -13.05 -1.45
CA THR A 56 -14.08 -13.64 -2.80
C THR A 56 -13.65 -12.61 -3.84
N LEU A 57 -14.19 -11.39 -3.78
CA LEU A 57 -13.79 -10.30 -4.68
C LEU A 57 -12.32 -9.92 -4.54
N MET A 58 -11.84 -9.79 -3.30
CA MET A 58 -10.45 -9.47 -3.03
C MET A 58 -9.51 -10.55 -3.60
N GLN A 59 -9.85 -11.82 -3.44
CA GLN A 59 -9.08 -12.93 -4.02
C GLN A 59 -9.04 -12.86 -5.55
N LEU A 60 -10.17 -12.58 -6.19
CA LEU A 60 -10.26 -12.45 -7.66
C LEU A 60 -9.49 -11.24 -8.18
N GLN A 61 -9.62 -10.10 -7.53
CA GLN A 61 -8.88 -8.87 -7.88
C GLN A 61 -7.37 -9.09 -7.72
N SER A 62 -6.96 -9.76 -6.63
CA SER A 62 -5.55 -10.09 -6.37
C SER A 62 -4.98 -11.01 -7.45
N LEU A 63 -5.70 -12.05 -7.81
CA LEU A 63 -5.26 -13.00 -8.83
C LEU A 63 -5.18 -12.35 -10.22
N LEU A 64 -6.17 -11.51 -10.55
CA LEU A 64 -6.16 -10.74 -11.80
C LEU A 64 -4.99 -9.75 -11.85
N TYR A 65 -4.64 -9.14 -10.70
CA TYR A 65 -3.48 -8.25 -10.59
C TYR A 65 -2.14 -8.98 -10.75
N VAL A 66 -2.00 -10.17 -10.17
CA VAL A 66 -0.82 -11.01 -10.36
C VAL A 66 -0.64 -11.35 -11.85
N PHE A 67 -1.72 -11.70 -12.54
CA PHE A 67 -1.67 -11.92 -13.99
C PHE A 67 -1.31 -10.65 -14.77
N ALA A 68 -1.86 -9.51 -14.41
CA ALA A 68 -1.49 -8.24 -15.03
C ALA A 68 0.02 -7.97 -14.88
N GLY A 69 0.58 -8.15 -13.68
CA GLY A 69 2.01 -8.01 -13.43
C GLY A 69 2.91 -8.96 -14.20
N LYS A 70 2.38 -10.14 -14.59
CA LYS A 70 3.13 -11.14 -15.37
C LYS A 70 3.09 -10.88 -16.88
N PHE A 71 2.00 -10.34 -17.39
CA PHE A 71 1.72 -10.29 -18.84
C PHE A 71 1.74 -8.88 -19.44
N LEU A 72 1.63 -7.82 -18.61
CA LEU A 72 1.70 -6.43 -19.03
C LEU A 72 3.10 -5.87 -18.84
N ASP A 73 3.48 -4.92 -19.66
CA ASP A 73 4.67 -4.11 -19.42
C ASP A 73 4.44 -3.11 -18.26
N ARG A 74 5.52 -2.41 -17.87
CA ARG A 74 5.49 -1.50 -16.73
C ARG A 74 4.50 -0.34 -16.93
N ASN A 75 4.42 0.22 -18.13
CA ASN A 75 3.57 1.38 -18.41
C ASN A 75 2.08 0.98 -18.36
N ASP A 76 1.75 -0.17 -18.94
CA ASP A 76 0.39 -0.70 -18.91
C ASP A 76 -0.02 -1.16 -17.51
N LEU A 77 0.93 -1.68 -16.72
CA LEU A 77 0.67 -2.04 -15.33
C LEU A 77 0.35 -0.82 -14.46
N GLU A 78 0.97 0.34 -14.69
CA GLU A 78 0.60 1.58 -13.99
C GLU A 78 -0.86 1.99 -14.26
N LYS A 79 -1.34 1.87 -15.49
CA LYS A 79 -2.75 2.12 -15.82
C LYS A 79 -3.71 1.15 -15.11
N VAL A 80 -3.29 -0.09 -14.93
CA VAL A 80 -4.04 -1.08 -14.14
C VAL A 80 -4.07 -0.69 -12.66
N LYS A 81 -2.96 -0.21 -12.09
CA LYS A 81 -2.91 0.28 -10.70
C LYS A 81 -3.87 1.43 -10.43
N GLU A 82 -4.04 2.36 -11.38
CA GLU A 82 -5.02 3.45 -11.27
C GLU A 82 -6.45 2.90 -11.08
N VAL A 83 -6.82 1.89 -11.87
CA VAL A 83 -8.15 1.27 -11.75
C VAL A 83 -8.30 0.47 -10.45
N ILE A 84 -7.23 -0.23 -10.03
CA ILE A 84 -7.21 -1.01 -8.78
C ILE A 84 -7.35 -0.10 -7.58
N SER A 85 -6.77 1.11 -7.58
CA SER A 85 -6.86 2.04 -6.44
C SER A 85 -8.30 2.33 -6.00
N MET A 86 -9.26 2.16 -6.90
CA MET A 86 -10.68 2.34 -6.65
C MET A 86 -11.41 1.04 -6.23
N THR A 87 -10.71 -0.04 -5.99
CA THR A 87 -11.25 -1.35 -5.63
C THR A 87 -10.94 -1.73 -4.18
N ILE A 88 -11.58 -2.79 -3.68
CA ILE A 88 -11.30 -3.36 -2.35
C ILE A 88 -9.82 -3.75 -2.21
N LEU A 89 -9.21 -4.31 -3.26
CA LEU A 89 -7.78 -4.62 -3.27
C LEU A 89 -6.92 -3.37 -3.11
N GLY A 90 -7.25 -2.29 -3.82
CA GLY A 90 -6.52 -1.01 -3.72
C GLY A 90 -6.60 -0.41 -2.33
N GLU A 91 -7.78 -0.42 -1.71
CA GLU A 91 -7.99 0.03 -0.32
C GLU A 91 -7.09 -0.76 0.66
N MET A 92 -7.03 -2.08 0.51
CA MET A 92 -6.19 -2.94 1.35
C MET A 92 -4.70 -2.63 1.16
N LEU A 93 -4.23 -2.54 -0.08
CA LEU A 93 -2.82 -2.24 -0.38
C LEU A 93 -2.41 -0.85 0.14
N MET A 94 -3.30 0.14 0.05
CA MET A 94 -3.06 1.48 0.59
C MET A 94 -2.94 1.44 2.12
N ASN A 95 -3.86 0.75 2.80
CA ASN A 95 -3.85 0.63 4.26
C ASN A 95 -2.59 -0.10 4.75
N ASP A 96 -2.15 -1.15 4.06
CA ASP A 96 -0.91 -1.86 4.39
C ASP A 96 0.33 -0.99 4.15
N GLY A 97 0.32 -0.18 3.08
CA GLY A 97 1.37 0.81 2.82
C GLY A 97 1.48 1.86 3.94
N ILE A 98 0.34 2.41 4.39
CA ILE A 98 0.28 3.37 5.50
C ILE A 98 0.82 2.74 6.79
N LYS A 99 0.38 1.52 7.15
CA LYS A 99 0.86 0.82 8.35
C LYS A 99 2.37 0.57 8.32
N LYS A 100 2.91 0.16 7.17
CA LYS A 100 4.36 -0.01 6.98
C LYS A 100 5.11 1.31 7.13
N GLY A 101 4.63 2.36 6.46
CA GLY A 101 5.23 3.70 6.54
C GLY A 101 5.26 4.25 7.97
N ILE A 102 4.18 4.10 8.74
CA ILE A 102 4.12 4.49 10.15
C ILE A 102 5.16 3.70 10.96
N LYS A 103 5.23 2.37 10.78
CA LYS A 103 6.18 1.52 11.51
C LYS A 103 7.63 1.90 11.19
N GLU A 104 7.94 2.12 9.93
CA GLU A 104 9.28 2.55 9.50
C GLU A 104 9.61 3.95 10.05
N GLY A 105 8.70 4.91 9.95
CA GLY A 105 8.88 6.25 10.51
C GLY A 105 9.11 6.27 12.01
N ILE A 106 8.39 5.44 12.78
CA ILE A 106 8.62 5.29 14.23
C ILE A 106 10.03 4.72 14.48
N ARG A 107 10.44 3.66 13.76
CA ARG A 107 11.77 3.05 13.93
C ARG A 107 12.88 4.06 13.62
N GLU A 108 12.77 4.74 12.48
CA GLU A 108 13.76 5.77 12.10
C GLU A 108 13.81 6.93 13.09
N GLY A 109 12.65 7.40 13.58
CA GLY A 109 12.57 8.43 14.60
C GLY A 109 13.21 8.02 15.92
N MET A 110 13.04 6.76 16.34
CA MET A 110 13.72 6.23 17.54
C MET A 110 15.23 6.15 17.36
N GLU A 111 15.70 5.61 16.23
CA GLU A 111 17.14 5.53 15.91
C GLU A 111 17.79 6.91 15.86
N GLN A 112 17.15 7.89 15.24
CA GLN A 112 17.65 9.28 15.20
C GLN A 112 17.65 9.92 16.59
N GLY A 113 16.62 9.65 17.40
CA GLY A 113 16.54 10.13 18.78
C GLY A 113 17.66 9.57 19.65
N GLU A 114 17.91 8.25 19.57
CA GLU A 114 19.03 7.60 20.28
C GLU A 114 20.38 8.16 19.86
N GLN A 115 20.60 8.35 18.55
CA GLN A 115 21.85 8.93 18.05
C GLN A 115 22.08 10.36 18.56
N LYS A 116 21.01 11.19 18.60
CA LYS A 116 21.08 12.55 19.16
C LYS A 116 21.45 12.54 20.65
N VAL A 117 20.81 11.69 21.44
CA VAL A 117 21.10 11.57 22.88
C VAL A 117 22.52 11.07 23.11
N ASN A 118 22.95 10.06 22.39
CA ASN A 118 24.31 9.54 22.49
C ASN A 118 25.37 10.61 22.11
N ARG A 119 25.11 11.38 21.06
CA ARG A 119 25.99 12.49 20.66
C ARG A 119 26.03 13.61 21.70
N LEU A 120 24.88 13.94 22.32
CA LEU A 120 24.81 14.89 23.43
C LEU A 120 25.65 14.42 24.61
N ILE A 121 25.52 13.17 25.04
CA ILE A 121 26.29 12.61 26.13
C ILE A 121 27.78 12.68 25.83
N GLN A 122 28.18 12.33 24.61
CA GLN A 122 29.58 12.41 24.18
C GLN A 122 30.09 13.86 24.26
N LEU A 123 29.34 14.85 23.78
CA LEU A 123 29.72 16.26 23.84
C LEU A 123 29.82 16.78 25.27
N LEU A 124 28.92 16.33 26.18
CA LEU A 124 29.02 16.68 27.61
C LEU A 124 30.30 16.12 28.23
N ILE A 125 30.69 14.91 27.88
CA ILE A 125 31.95 14.31 28.35
C ILE A 125 33.17 15.08 27.83
N GLU A 126 33.18 15.35 26.50
CA GLU A 126 34.26 16.10 25.83
C GLU A 126 34.46 17.50 26.41
N ASN A 127 33.38 18.14 26.88
CA ASN A 127 33.40 19.47 27.50
C ASN A 127 33.53 19.44 29.04
N SER A 128 33.83 18.29 29.66
CA SER A 128 33.97 18.11 31.10
C SER A 128 32.70 18.45 31.90
N ARG A 129 31.52 18.30 31.30
CA ARG A 129 30.20 18.59 31.91
C ARG A 129 29.46 17.29 32.26
N THR A 130 30.18 16.30 32.79
CA THR A 130 29.64 14.97 33.12
C THR A 130 28.58 14.98 34.22
N ASP A 131 28.62 15.97 35.11
CA ASP A 131 27.64 16.22 36.17
C ASP A 131 26.23 16.56 35.61
N GLU A 132 26.16 17.08 34.40
CA GLU A 132 24.90 17.41 33.75
C GLU A 132 24.22 16.20 33.05
N ILE A 133 24.91 15.09 32.82
CA ILE A 133 24.40 13.91 32.10
C ILE A 133 23.14 13.37 32.79
N SER A 134 23.15 13.23 34.11
CA SER A 134 22.00 12.71 34.85
C SER A 134 20.75 13.58 34.65
N ARG A 135 20.91 14.90 34.67
CA ARG A 135 19.83 15.83 34.43
C ARG A 135 19.41 15.84 32.95
N ALA A 136 20.34 15.79 31.99
CA ALA A 136 20.09 15.75 30.59
C ALA A 136 19.23 14.54 30.14
N VAL A 137 19.34 13.41 30.84
CA VAL A 137 18.58 12.19 30.55
C VAL A 137 17.19 12.19 31.21
N THR A 138 17.00 12.89 32.33
CA THR A 138 15.77 12.87 33.14
C THR A 138 14.89 14.10 32.94
N ASP A 139 15.47 15.25 32.59
CA ASP A 139 14.78 16.53 32.38
C ASP A 139 14.73 16.87 30.87
N ARG A 140 13.56 16.65 30.27
CA ARG A 140 13.35 16.87 28.82
C ARG A 140 13.59 18.33 28.41
N GLN A 141 13.17 19.29 29.24
CA GLN A 141 13.35 20.72 28.91
C GLN A 141 14.83 21.10 28.92
N PHE A 142 15.58 20.59 29.88
CA PHE A 142 17.01 20.78 29.95
C PHE A 142 17.73 20.09 28.77
N GLN A 143 17.31 18.89 28.41
CA GLN A 143 17.84 18.18 27.25
C GLN A 143 17.62 18.97 25.95
N GLU A 144 16.43 19.55 25.76
CA GLU A 144 16.13 20.37 24.58
C GLU A 144 16.97 21.66 24.53
N GLN A 145 17.30 22.24 25.70
CA GLN A 145 18.22 23.39 25.77
C GLN A 145 19.61 22.99 25.32
N LEU A 146 20.12 21.85 25.79
CA LEU A 146 21.42 21.31 25.42
C LEU A 146 21.48 20.94 23.93
N PHE A 147 20.43 20.38 23.35
CA PHE A 147 20.38 20.14 21.91
C PHE A 147 20.53 21.43 21.09
N LYS A 148 19.90 22.52 21.52
CA LYS A 148 20.08 23.83 20.88
C LYS A 148 21.48 24.39 21.07
N GLU A 149 22.03 24.27 22.29
CA GLU A 149 23.37 24.74 22.63
C GLU A 149 24.44 24.06 21.75
N PHE A 150 24.33 22.72 21.59
CA PHE A 150 25.28 21.93 20.81
C PHE A 150 24.89 21.79 19.33
N SER A 151 23.81 22.45 18.86
CA SER A 151 23.34 22.41 17.47
C SER A 151 23.06 20.99 16.95
N LEU A 152 22.41 20.15 17.78
CA LEU A 152 22.03 18.78 17.48
C LEU A 152 20.59 18.67 16.93
#